data_29a050cbe60ddcb73acc6de4498bd89d
#
_entry.id   29a050cbe60ddcb73acc6de4498bd89d
#
_cell.length_a   1.000
_cell.length_b   1.000
_cell.length_c   1.000
_cell.angle_alpha   90.00
_cell.angle_beta   90.00
_cell.angle_gamma   90.00
#
_symmetry.space_group_name_H-M   'P 1'
#
loop_
_entity.id
_entity.type
_entity.pdbx_description
1 polymer ?
#
loop_
_entity_poly.entity_id
_entity_poly.type
_entity_poly.pdbx_seq_one_letter_code
_entity_poly.pdbx_strand_id
1 'polypeptide(L)'
;MKFSEMPYTRVDFSAVIAQAQEIIQRASSAKSGEEQFEIHQEFNKLMDHVRTLYTIAHIRRDGDVTNEFYDGEKSYYDEKLPELNAVTNEYKKVLFATPYRQYMEEKIGPVAFKSMELEMKSFDDSLIPLMQEENALASRYSKLIASAKIMWEGEELNLSLMRKYMRSQDRNTRKKAWDAFSGFFEENQAELDEIYDLMVKNRTRQAQMLGFENYIDMGYFRMNRNSYTKEDVQKLREQIKTVFVPLASRMHKNRQARLGVDALRYYDMGVYFPQGDPAPIGTPEEILESGRKMYTEMSDETRDFFNMMMENELFDVFGRKNKATGGYMTELPDYGVPFIFANFNGTSGDVDVITHECGHAFQSYVSCKDPIADHSRYLTMETAEIHSMSMEFFAEPWIELFFGERGDDYRKMHLEDAIDFIPYGTMVDEFQHIVYGNPELTPKERRDAWNRLEQEYRPYMDSTGCRFMEEGGYWQRQHHIFEMPFYYIDYVLAQLCAFQFKIRMEKDHDAAWADYMKLCRLSASDFYPSMLKQVGLTVPFTDGCIQKIVDELDKKLG
;
A
#
# COMPACT_ATOMS: atom_id res chain seq x y z
N MET A 1 -11.85 24.25 -6.40
CA MET A 1 -11.71 24.17 -7.88
C MET A 1 -11.93 22.72 -8.27
N LYS A 2 -12.78 22.48 -9.25
CA LYS A 2 -13.04 21.12 -9.72
C LYS A 2 -11.84 20.53 -10.44
N PHE A 3 -11.62 19.21 -10.31
CA PHE A 3 -10.50 18.54 -10.98
C PHE A 3 -10.52 18.72 -12.51
N SER A 4 -11.73 18.70 -13.10
CA SER A 4 -11.92 18.95 -14.54
C SER A 4 -11.46 20.34 -15.00
N GLU A 5 -11.45 21.33 -14.10
CA GLU A 5 -11.05 22.72 -14.35
C GLU A 5 -9.57 22.98 -14.05
N MET A 6 -8.86 22.03 -13.40
CA MET A 6 -7.45 22.21 -13.05
C MET A 6 -6.59 22.28 -14.32
N PRO A 7 -5.84 23.39 -14.53
CA PRO A 7 -5.02 23.53 -15.72
C PRO A 7 -3.87 22.52 -15.70
N TYR A 8 -3.50 22.05 -16.88
CA TYR A 8 -2.30 21.26 -17.09
C TYR A 8 -1.39 21.93 -18.09
N THR A 9 -0.14 22.06 -17.74
CA THR A 9 0.93 22.51 -18.64
C THR A 9 2.11 21.55 -18.45
N ARG A 10 2.73 21.12 -19.56
CA ARG A 10 3.93 20.27 -19.49
C ARG A 10 5.02 20.99 -18.73
N VAL A 11 5.66 20.30 -17.78
CA VAL A 11 6.78 20.84 -17.00
C VAL A 11 8.00 21.09 -17.93
N ASP A 12 8.54 22.29 -17.88
CA ASP A 12 9.86 22.57 -18.45
C ASP A 12 10.93 22.18 -17.44
N PHE A 13 11.41 20.93 -17.52
CA PHE A 13 12.44 20.43 -16.60
C PHE A 13 13.75 21.22 -16.67
N SER A 14 14.10 21.79 -17.83
CA SER A 14 15.32 22.60 -17.93
C SER A 14 15.20 23.86 -17.08
N ALA A 15 14.05 24.54 -17.14
CA ALA A 15 13.77 25.70 -16.32
C ALA A 15 13.68 25.36 -14.82
N VAL A 16 12.99 24.25 -14.48
CA VAL A 16 12.86 23.77 -13.09
C VAL A 16 14.24 23.42 -12.50
N ILE A 17 15.08 22.69 -13.22
CA ILE A 17 16.43 22.32 -12.78
C ILE A 17 17.29 23.58 -12.58
N ALA A 18 17.24 24.54 -13.50
CA ALA A 18 17.98 25.80 -13.36
C ALA A 18 17.54 26.59 -12.11
N GLN A 19 16.23 26.68 -11.87
CA GLN A 19 15.68 27.32 -10.67
C GLN A 19 16.07 26.58 -9.40
N ALA A 20 16.01 25.25 -9.39
CA ALA A 20 16.42 24.43 -8.25
C ALA A 20 17.92 24.62 -7.94
N GLN A 21 18.78 24.69 -8.96
CA GLN A 21 20.22 24.96 -8.78
C GLN A 21 20.50 26.37 -8.20
N GLU A 22 19.74 27.39 -8.60
CA GLU A 22 19.80 28.71 -7.98
C GLU A 22 19.41 28.66 -6.50
N ILE A 23 18.33 27.96 -6.17
CA ILE A 23 17.89 27.74 -4.77
C ILE A 23 18.98 27.02 -3.98
N ILE A 24 19.62 25.99 -4.54
CA ILE A 24 20.74 25.25 -3.91
C ILE A 24 21.93 26.17 -3.61
N GLN A 25 22.28 27.04 -4.54
CA GLN A 25 23.36 28.02 -4.32
C GLN A 25 23.04 28.98 -3.16
N ARG A 26 21.82 29.49 -3.11
CA ARG A 26 21.34 30.34 -2.01
C ARG A 26 21.33 29.58 -0.69
N ALA A 27 20.82 28.33 -0.68
CA ALA A 27 20.84 27.47 0.50
C ALA A 27 22.26 27.25 1.04
N SER A 28 23.24 27.04 0.17
CA SER A 28 24.66 26.87 0.54
C SER A 28 25.29 28.12 1.17
N SER A 29 24.72 29.29 0.93
CA SER A 29 25.24 30.59 1.38
C SER A 29 24.34 31.32 2.37
N ALA A 30 23.31 30.66 2.88
CA ALA A 30 22.36 31.20 3.87
C ALA A 30 23.11 31.72 5.12
N LYS A 31 22.66 32.84 5.66
CA LYS A 31 23.30 33.55 6.77
C LYS A 31 22.62 33.32 8.12
N SER A 32 21.45 32.71 8.13
CA SER A 32 20.73 32.37 9.34
C SER A 32 19.86 31.11 9.13
N GLY A 33 19.39 30.53 10.23
CA GLY A 33 18.45 29.41 10.20
C GLY A 33 17.10 29.80 9.59
N GLU A 34 16.64 31.03 9.84
CA GLU A 34 15.42 31.59 9.26
C GLU A 34 15.51 31.66 7.74
N GLU A 35 16.59 32.23 7.22
CA GLU A 35 16.86 32.32 5.77
C GLU A 35 16.94 30.91 5.15
N GLN A 36 17.62 29.96 5.82
CA GLN A 36 17.71 28.58 5.37
C GLN A 36 16.31 27.92 5.28
N PHE A 37 15.43 28.19 6.25
CA PHE A 37 14.08 27.66 6.26
C PHE A 37 13.19 28.28 5.19
N GLU A 38 13.27 29.59 4.96
CA GLU A 38 12.56 30.26 3.86
C GLU A 38 12.96 29.67 2.49
N ILE A 39 14.25 29.46 2.28
CA ILE A 39 14.78 28.83 1.06
C ILE A 39 14.28 27.37 0.92
N HIS A 40 14.19 26.64 2.04
CA HIS A 40 13.65 25.29 2.05
C HIS A 40 12.17 25.27 1.63
N GLN A 41 11.37 26.20 2.14
CA GLN A 41 9.96 26.31 1.73
C GLN A 41 9.82 26.65 0.23
N GLU A 42 10.70 27.49 -0.30
CA GLU A 42 10.73 27.82 -1.73
C GLU A 42 11.08 26.59 -2.59
N PHE A 43 12.07 25.79 -2.16
CA PHE A 43 12.43 24.54 -2.82
C PHE A 43 11.25 23.54 -2.82
N ASN A 44 10.62 23.35 -1.65
CA ASN A 44 9.47 22.47 -1.52
C ASN A 44 8.31 22.92 -2.43
N LYS A 45 8.02 24.22 -2.49
CA LYS A 45 6.98 24.76 -3.36
C LYS A 45 7.25 24.49 -4.85
N LEU A 46 8.51 24.59 -5.28
CA LEU A 46 8.90 24.25 -6.65
C LEU A 46 8.66 22.75 -6.94
N MET A 47 9.05 21.86 -6.01
CA MET A 47 8.85 20.42 -6.16
C MET A 47 7.37 20.05 -6.10
N ASP A 48 6.57 20.69 -5.26
CA ASP A 48 5.11 20.48 -5.16
C ASP A 48 4.40 20.86 -6.45
N HIS A 49 4.83 21.92 -7.10
CA HIS A 49 4.29 22.32 -8.40
C HIS A 49 4.56 21.25 -9.48
N VAL A 50 5.79 20.75 -9.55
CA VAL A 50 6.14 19.66 -10.48
C VAL A 50 5.32 18.41 -10.17
N ARG A 51 5.21 18.03 -8.88
CA ARG A 51 4.41 16.89 -8.44
C ARG A 51 2.95 17.04 -8.81
N THR A 52 2.36 18.23 -8.62
CA THR A 52 0.96 18.49 -8.99
C THR A 52 0.72 18.29 -10.48
N LEU A 53 1.56 18.85 -11.35
CA LEU A 53 1.42 18.70 -12.80
C LEU A 53 1.61 17.24 -13.24
N TYR A 54 2.62 16.54 -12.69
CA TYR A 54 2.80 15.11 -12.91
C TYR A 54 1.56 14.32 -12.52
N THR A 55 1.02 14.57 -11.32
CA THR A 55 -0.17 13.87 -10.80
C THR A 55 -1.41 14.11 -11.66
N ILE A 56 -1.65 15.35 -12.11
CA ILE A 56 -2.77 15.66 -13.04
C ILE A 56 -2.63 14.88 -14.35
N ALA A 57 -1.42 14.84 -14.93
CA ALA A 57 -1.18 14.09 -16.16
C ALA A 57 -1.40 12.58 -15.96
N HIS A 58 -0.92 12.05 -14.83
CA HIS A 58 -1.07 10.64 -14.45
C HIS A 58 -2.55 10.25 -14.28
N ILE A 59 -3.31 11.00 -13.49
CA ILE A 59 -4.75 10.75 -13.28
C ILE A 59 -5.50 10.79 -14.62
N ARG A 60 -5.24 11.79 -15.48
CA ARG A 60 -5.91 11.92 -16.77
C ARG A 60 -5.55 10.81 -17.75
N ARG A 61 -4.29 10.35 -17.71
CA ARG A 61 -3.84 9.18 -18.46
C ARG A 61 -4.53 7.91 -17.98
N ASP A 62 -4.61 7.70 -16.68
CA ASP A 62 -5.27 6.52 -16.11
C ASP A 62 -6.78 6.54 -16.32
N GLY A 63 -7.37 7.72 -16.41
CA GLY A 63 -8.76 7.90 -16.78
C GLY A 63 -9.12 7.45 -18.20
N ASP A 64 -8.15 7.50 -19.14
CA ASP A 64 -8.23 6.96 -20.50
C ASP A 64 -6.83 6.64 -21.03
N VAL A 65 -6.44 5.37 -20.95
CA VAL A 65 -5.11 4.88 -21.39
C VAL A 65 -4.92 4.92 -22.92
N THR A 66 -5.95 5.25 -23.68
CA THR A 66 -5.86 5.43 -25.14
C THR A 66 -5.62 6.89 -25.55
N ASN A 67 -5.55 7.80 -24.57
CA ASN A 67 -5.27 9.21 -24.83
C ASN A 67 -3.77 9.38 -25.13
N GLU A 68 -3.44 9.53 -26.41
CA GLU A 68 -2.05 9.64 -26.90
C GLU A 68 -1.28 10.80 -26.28
N PHE A 69 -1.97 11.92 -25.95
CA PHE A 69 -1.30 13.07 -25.33
C PHE A 69 -0.80 12.72 -23.93
N TYR A 70 -1.67 12.18 -23.05
CA TYR A 70 -1.26 11.86 -21.69
C TYR A 70 -0.37 10.61 -21.59
N ASP A 71 -0.44 9.68 -22.54
CA ASP A 71 0.53 8.59 -22.63
C ASP A 71 1.92 9.10 -23.04
N GLY A 72 1.97 10.08 -23.94
CA GLY A 72 3.19 10.82 -24.27
C GLY A 72 3.75 11.62 -23.09
N GLU A 73 2.87 12.21 -22.24
CA GLU A 73 3.29 12.91 -21.02
C GLU A 73 3.92 11.93 -20.02
N LYS A 74 3.33 10.73 -19.84
CA LYS A 74 3.93 9.70 -18.98
C LYS A 74 5.35 9.37 -19.43
N SER A 75 5.55 9.10 -20.70
CA SER A 75 6.87 8.80 -21.27
C SER A 75 7.86 9.95 -21.04
N TYR A 76 7.40 11.18 -21.18
CA TYR A 76 8.21 12.38 -20.93
C TYR A 76 8.65 12.49 -19.46
N TYR A 77 7.75 12.27 -18.52
CA TYR A 77 8.08 12.28 -17.10
C TYR A 77 8.99 11.11 -16.72
N ASP A 78 8.76 9.92 -17.26
CA ASP A 78 9.61 8.73 -17.01
C ASP A 78 11.07 8.96 -17.44
N GLU A 79 11.29 9.76 -18.51
CA GLU A 79 12.63 10.17 -18.96
C GLU A 79 13.24 11.26 -18.08
N LYS A 80 12.46 12.28 -17.67
CA LYS A 80 12.97 13.51 -17.08
C LYS A 80 13.03 13.52 -15.56
N LEU A 81 12.17 12.78 -14.86
CA LEU A 81 12.20 12.73 -13.39
C LEU A 81 13.54 12.28 -12.80
N PRO A 82 14.29 11.33 -13.38
CA PRO A 82 15.62 10.98 -12.89
C PRO A 82 16.62 12.14 -12.87
N GLU A 83 16.54 13.07 -13.84
CA GLU A 83 17.38 14.26 -13.87
C GLU A 83 17.05 15.22 -12.70
N LEU A 84 15.77 15.38 -12.39
CA LEU A 84 15.31 16.18 -11.25
C LEU A 84 15.68 15.52 -9.91
N ASN A 85 15.62 14.20 -9.81
CA ASN A 85 16.02 13.46 -8.61
C ASN A 85 17.48 13.69 -8.24
N ALA A 86 18.38 13.79 -9.23
CA ALA A 86 19.79 14.11 -9.01
C ALA A 86 19.94 15.49 -8.34
N VAL A 87 19.23 16.50 -8.85
CA VAL A 87 19.23 17.86 -8.28
C VAL A 87 18.61 17.91 -6.88
N THR A 88 17.54 17.14 -6.66
CA THR A 88 16.92 17.01 -5.34
C THR A 88 17.90 16.40 -4.32
N ASN A 89 18.68 15.40 -4.72
CA ASN A 89 19.73 14.82 -3.87
C ASN A 89 20.87 15.82 -3.57
N GLU A 90 21.24 16.65 -4.52
CA GLU A 90 22.20 17.73 -4.29
C GLU A 90 21.67 18.72 -3.24
N TYR A 91 20.40 19.13 -3.33
CA TYR A 91 19.77 19.96 -2.31
C TYR A 91 19.80 19.30 -0.92
N LYS A 92 19.46 18.00 -0.82
CA LYS A 92 19.54 17.26 0.45
C LYS A 92 20.93 17.28 1.07
N LYS A 93 21.98 17.10 0.26
CA LYS A 93 23.38 17.18 0.73
C LYS A 93 23.69 18.56 1.32
N VAL A 94 23.24 19.65 0.67
CA VAL A 94 23.40 21.01 1.19
C VAL A 94 22.63 21.20 2.49
N LEU A 95 21.40 20.75 2.57
CA LEU A 95 20.58 20.82 3.78
C LEU A 95 21.19 20.02 4.95
N PHE A 96 21.80 18.89 4.64
CA PHE A 96 22.51 18.08 5.62
C PHE A 96 23.78 18.71 6.16
N ALA A 97 24.50 19.44 5.32
CA ALA A 97 25.76 20.11 5.66
C ALA A 97 25.57 21.52 6.25
N THR A 98 24.34 22.01 6.37
CA THR A 98 24.08 23.36 6.86
C THR A 98 24.59 23.57 8.29
N PRO A 99 25.20 24.73 8.61
CA PRO A 99 25.57 25.09 9.99
C PRO A 99 24.32 25.33 10.88
N TYR A 100 23.15 25.48 10.28
CA TYR A 100 21.86 25.70 10.96
C TYR A 100 21.06 24.40 11.19
N ARG A 101 21.72 23.25 11.16
CA ARG A 101 21.09 21.92 11.26
C ARG A 101 20.10 21.82 12.41
N GLN A 102 20.48 22.24 13.61
CA GLN A 102 19.58 22.17 14.77
C GLN A 102 18.31 22.99 14.56
N TYR A 103 18.44 24.21 14.04
CA TYR A 103 17.29 25.06 13.75
C TYR A 103 16.36 24.42 12.71
N MET A 104 16.93 23.82 11.66
CA MET A 104 16.16 23.15 10.64
C MET A 104 15.44 21.91 11.19
N GLU A 105 16.07 21.09 12.05
CA GLU A 105 15.41 19.96 12.71
C GLU A 105 14.26 20.40 13.61
N GLU A 106 14.39 21.55 14.31
CA GLU A 106 13.29 22.13 15.09
C GLU A 106 12.12 22.61 14.22
N LYS A 107 12.37 22.99 12.96
CA LYS A 107 11.36 23.52 12.02
C LYS A 107 10.67 22.46 11.18
N ILE A 108 11.39 21.49 10.66
CA ILE A 108 10.85 20.49 9.71
C ILE A 108 10.73 19.09 10.34
N GLY A 109 11.18 18.92 11.57
CA GLY A 109 11.10 17.69 12.32
C GLY A 109 12.28 16.73 12.12
N PRO A 110 12.55 15.86 13.12
CA PRO A 110 13.66 14.89 13.05
C PRO A 110 13.39 13.77 12.05
N VAL A 111 12.13 13.45 11.77
CA VAL A 111 11.73 12.40 10.82
C VAL A 111 12.19 12.76 9.41
N ALA A 112 11.98 14.01 8.96
CA ALA A 112 12.40 14.49 7.66
C ALA A 112 13.92 14.29 7.44
N PHE A 113 14.72 14.68 8.41
CA PHE A 113 16.18 14.51 8.33
C PHE A 113 16.60 13.04 8.36
N LYS A 114 15.95 12.21 9.16
CA LYS A 114 16.23 10.77 9.19
C LYS A 114 15.88 10.11 7.85
N SER A 115 14.75 10.47 7.27
CA SER A 115 14.31 9.97 5.96
C SER A 115 15.29 10.38 4.85
N MET A 116 15.70 11.66 4.81
CA MET A 116 16.72 12.12 3.86
C MET A 116 18.06 11.39 4.05
N GLU A 117 18.46 11.07 5.29
CA GLU A 117 19.65 10.27 5.58
C GLU A 117 19.57 8.89 4.94
N LEU A 118 18.43 8.18 5.08
CA LEU A 118 18.23 6.86 4.51
C LEU A 118 18.21 6.89 2.99
N GLU A 119 17.55 7.88 2.41
CA GLU A 119 17.53 8.09 0.96
C GLU A 119 18.95 8.30 0.40
N MET A 120 19.77 9.16 1.03
CA MET A 120 21.15 9.37 0.62
C MET A 120 22.03 8.13 0.80
N LYS A 121 21.76 7.29 1.82
CA LYS A 121 22.49 6.04 2.04
C LYS A 121 22.13 4.94 1.05
N SER A 122 20.94 4.99 0.45
CA SER A 122 20.43 3.99 -0.48
C SER A 122 20.50 4.39 -1.95
N PHE A 123 21.14 5.52 -2.26
CA PHE A 123 21.29 6.06 -3.62
C PHE A 123 22.68 6.64 -3.87
N ASP A 124 23.21 6.36 -5.06
CA ASP A 124 24.37 7.01 -5.66
C ASP A 124 24.20 7.02 -7.18
N ASP A 125 24.70 8.05 -7.85
CA ASP A 125 24.55 8.20 -9.31
C ASP A 125 25.10 7.00 -10.10
N SER A 126 26.09 6.29 -9.55
CA SER A 126 26.62 5.05 -10.14
C SER A 126 25.61 3.91 -10.23
N LEU A 127 24.49 3.97 -9.48
CA LEU A 127 23.42 2.98 -9.50
C LEU A 127 22.42 3.19 -10.64
N ILE A 128 22.39 4.37 -11.27
CA ILE A 128 21.38 4.73 -12.29
C ILE A 128 21.21 3.65 -13.37
N PRO A 129 22.29 3.08 -13.97
CA PRO A 129 22.11 2.04 -14.97
C PRO A 129 21.44 0.77 -14.42
N LEU A 130 21.74 0.36 -13.18
CA LEU A 130 21.12 -0.78 -12.54
C LEU A 130 19.66 -0.51 -12.16
N MET A 131 19.34 0.70 -11.75
CA MET A 131 17.95 1.11 -11.47
C MET A 131 17.11 1.13 -12.75
N GLN A 132 17.69 1.56 -13.87
CA GLN A 132 17.02 1.48 -15.19
C GLN A 132 16.76 0.03 -15.61
N GLU A 133 17.72 -0.88 -15.39
CA GLU A 133 17.56 -2.30 -15.62
C GLU A 133 16.48 -2.89 -14.70
N GLU A 134 16.46 -2.55 -13.42
CA GLU A 134 15.43 -2.95 -12.46
C GLU A 134 14.03 -2.51 -12.92
N ASN A 135 13.89 -1.26 -13.37
CA ASN A 135 12.63 -0.73 -13.90
C ASN A 135 12.19 -1.47 -15.18
N ALA A 136 13.13 -1.85 -16.06
CA ALA A 136 12.83 -2.62 -17.26
C ALA A 136 12.33 -4.03 -16.90
N LEU A 137 12.93 -4.68 -15.88
CA LEU A 137 12.49 -5.98 -15.39
C LEU A 137 11.10 -5.91 -14.73
N ALA A 138 10.82 -4.87 -13.94
CA ALA A 138 9.50 -4.62 -13.38
C ALA A 138 8.45 -4.43 -14.50
N SER A 139 8.78 -3.66 -15.53
CA SER A 139 7.92 -3.49 -16.70
C SER A 139 7.71 -4.80 -17.47
N ARG A 140 8.73 -5.67 -17.56
CA ARG A 140 8.61 -7.00 -18.19
C ARG A 140 7.64 -7.87 -17.39
N TYR A 141 7.74 -7.89 -16.06
CA TYR A 141 6.79 -8.60 -15.20
C TYR A 141 5.36 -8.09 -15.38
N SER A 142 5.14 -6.77 -15.27
CA SER A 142 3.81 -6.18 -15.40
C SER A 142 3.19 -6.45 -16.78
N LYS A 143 3.98 -6.40 -17.86
CA LYS A 143 3.53 -6.73 -19.21
C LYS A 143 3.15 -8.20 -19.34
N LEU A 144 3.92 -9.10 -18.75
CA LEU A 144 3.63 -10.53 -18.75
C LEU A 144 2.29 -10.80 -18.05
N ILE A 145 2.09 -10.26 -16.84
CA ILE A 145 0.83 -10.41 -16.09
C ILE A 145 -0.36 -9.82 -16.86
N ALA A 146 -0.19 -8.64 -17.47
CA ALA A 146 -1.24 -7.99 -18.25
C ALA A 146 -1.57 -8.73 -19.56
N SER A 147 -0.65 -9.54 -20.10
CA SER A 147 -0.84 -10.32 -21.31
C SER A 147 -1.73 -11.55 -21.13
N ALA A 148 -2.14 -11.86 -19.89
CA ALA A 148 -2.91 -13.06 -19.58
C ALA A 148 -4.23 -13.13 -20.37
N LYS A 149 -4.41 -14.24 -21.10
CA LYS A 149 -5.58 -14.57 -21.91
C LYS A 149 -6.07 -15.95 -21.52
N ILE A 150 -7.14 -15.97 -20.77
CA ILE A 150 -7.75 -17.20 -20.27
C ILE A 150 -9.06 -17.42 -21.02
N MET A 151 -9.15 -18.52 -21.77
CA MET A 151 -10.39 -18.91 -22.42
C MET A 151 -11.35 -19.51 -21.41
N TRP A 152 -12.47 -18.81 -21.16
CA TRP A 152 -13.49 -19.20 -20.19
C TRP A 152 -14.86 -19.15 -20.84
N GLU A 153 -15.53 -20.32 -20.95
CA GLU A 153 -16.88 -20.48 -21.53
C GLU A 153 -17.08 -19.82 -22.92
N GLY A 154 -16.00 -19.74 -23.69
CA GLY A 154 -16.01 -19.16 -25.05
C GLY A 154 -15.62 -17.67 -25.12
N GLU A 155 -15.31 -17.05 -24.00
CA GLU A 155 -14.81 -15.68 -23.88
C GLU A 155 -13.34 -15.66 -23.48
N GLU A 156 -12.58 -14.67 -23.95
CA GLU A 156 -11.21 -14.41 -23.52
C GLU A 156 -11.24 -13.45 -22.32
N LEU A 157 -10.75 -13.92 -21.17
CA LEU A 157 -10.70 -13.16 -19.92
C LEU A 157 -9.25 -12.93 -19.48
N ASN A 158 -9.00 -11.82 -18.80
CA ASN A 158 -7.75 -11.58 -18.09
C ASN A 158 -7.82 -12.09 -16.63
N LEU A 159 -6.69 -12.04 -15.90
CA LEU A 159 -6.60 -12.49 -14.51
C LEU A 159 -7.59 -11.77 -13.57
N SER A 160 -7.84 -10.49 -13.81
CA SER A 160 -8.79 -9.71 -12.98
C SER A 160 -10.24 -10.16 -13.18
N LEU A 161 -10.65 -10.36 -14.43
CA LEU A 161 -12.01 -10.82 -14.75
C LEU A 161 -12.27 -12.25 -14.26
N MET A 162 -11.23 -13.09 -14.17
CA MET A 162 -11.34 -14.44 -13.60
C MET A 162 -11.75 -14.45 -12.12
N ARG A 163 -11.41 -13.40 -11.36
CA ARG A 163 -11.70 -13.31 -9.91
C ARG A 163 -13.19 -13.50 -9.58
N LYS A 164 -14.09 -13.01 -10.44
CA LYS A 164 -15.53 -13.21 -10.28
C LYS A 164 -15.90 -14.71 -10.23
N TYR A 165 -15.33 -15.51 -11.12
CA TYR A 165 -15.58 -16.95 -11.18
C TYR A 165 -14.86 -17.72 -10.07
N MET A 166 -13.69 -17.24 -9.65
CA MET A 166 -12.96 -17.77 -8.50
C MET A 166 -13.69 -17.59 -7.16
N ARG A 167 -14.70 -16.70 -7.10
CA ARG A 167 -15.59 -16.48 -5.95
C ARG A 167 -17.01 -16.98 -6.18
N SER A 168 -17.25 -17.78 -7.23
CA SER A 168 -18.57 -18.35 -7.53
C SER A 168 -19.12 -19.17 -6.35
N GLN A 169 -20.44 -19.14 -6.12
CA GLN A 169 -21.10 -20.02 -5.14
C GLN A 169 -21.00 -21.50 -5.52
N ASP A 170 -20.98 -21.82 -6.83
CA ASP A 170 -20.74 -23.18 -7.28
C ASP A 170 -19.27 -23.58 -7.12
N ARG A 171 -19.03 -24.55 -6.24
CA ARG A 171 -17.69 -25.03 -5.88
C ARG A 171 -16.91 -25.60 -7.09
N ASN A 172 -17.61 -26.23 -8.03
CA ASN A 172 -16.98 -26.77 -9.23
C ASN A 172 -16.52 -25.65 -10.18
N THR A 173 -17.34 -24.62 -10.33
CA THR A 173 -16.98 -23.41 -11.09
C THR A 173 -15.78 -22.72 -10.47
N ARG A 174 -15.75 -22.54 -9.13
CA ARG A 174 -14.60 -21.99 -8.43
C ARG A 174 -13.32 -22.77 -8.71
N LYS A 175 -13.37 -24.10 -8.55
CA LYS A 175 -12.20 -24.95 -8.82
C LYS A 175 -11.69 -24.78 -10.25
N LYS A 176 -12.59 -24.88 -11.25
CA LYS A 176 -12.22 -24.71 -12.66
C LYS A 176 -11.61 -23.33 -12.93
N ALA A 177 -12.15 -22.27 -12.32
CA ALA A 177 -11.64 -20.92 -12.47
C ALA A 177 -10.24 -20.76 -11.85
N TRP A 178 -10.01 -21.37 -10.70
CA TRP A 178 -8.68 -21.41 -10.08
C TRP A 178 -7.69 -22.24 -10.89
N ASP A 179 -8.11 -23.39 -11.46
CA ASP A 179 -7.27 -24.20 -12.33
C ASP A 179 -6.86 -23.41 -13.59
N ALA A 180 -7.81 -22.68 -14.19
CA ALA A 180 -7.53 -21.85 -15.36
C ALA A 180 -6.63 -20.65 -15.03
N PHE A 181 -6.85 -19.99 -13.89
CA PHE A 181 -6.00 -18.92 -13.39
C PHE A 181 -4.57 -19.41 -13.12
N SER A 182 -4.42 -20.54 -12.43
CA SER A 182 -3.13 -21.14 -12.11
C SER A 182 -2.38 -21.62 -13.34
N GLY A 183 -3.10 -22.10 -14.35
CA GLY A 183 -2.54 -22.54 -15.63
C GLY A 183 -1.71 -21.46 -16.33
N PHE A 184 -2.15 -20.19 -16.27
CA PHE A 184 -1.37 -19.07 -16.79
C PHE A 184 0.02 -18.97 -16.12
N PHE A 185 0.07 -19.11 -14.79
CA PHE A 185 1.34 -19.04 -14.06
C PHE A 185 2.22 -20.27 -14.29
N GLU A 186 1.62 -21.44 -14.45
CA GLU A 186 2.34 -22.67 -14.80
C GLU A 186 3.01 -22.56 -16.19
N GLU A 187 2.28 -22.05 -17.18
CA GLU A 187 2.77 -21.85 -18.54
C GLU A 187 3.91 -20.81 -18.59
N ASN A 188 3.88 -19.81 -17.72
CA ASN A 188 4.85 -18.71 -17.70
C ASN A 188 5.88 -18.83 -16.56
N GLN A 189 5.91 -19.95 -15.83
CA GLN A 189 6.77 -20.13 -14.65
C GLN A 189 8.25 -19.87 -14.95
N ALA A 190 8.76 -20.35 -16.07
CA ALA A 190 10.17 -20.18 -16.45
C ALA A 190 10.53 -18.69 -16.67
N GLU A 191 9.63 -17.92 -17.28
CA GLU A 191 9.84 -16.48 -17.49
C GLU A 191 9.73 -15.69 -16.17
N LEU A 192 8.77 -16.03 -15.32
CA LEU A 192 8.62 -15.42 -13.99
C LEU A 192 9.84 -15.70 -13.11
N ASP A 193 10.33 -16.93 -13.12
CA ASP A 193 11.54 -17.35 -12.42
C ASP A 193 12.77 -16.55 -12.91
N GLU A 194 12.93 -16.40 -14.24
CA GLU A 194 14.03 -15.63 -14.84
C GLU A 194 13.97 -14.15 -14.46
N ILE A 195 12.81 -13.51 -14.59
CA ILE A 195 12.64 -12.10 -14.24
C ILE A 195 13.03 -11.87 -12.79
N TYR A 196 12.51 -12.69 -11.87
CA TYR A 196 12.80 -12.51 -10.45
C TYR A 196 14.26 -12.80 -10.12
N ASP A 197 14.88 -13.80 -10.75
CA ASP A 197 16.30 -14.10 -10.56
C ASP A 197 17.19 -12.94 -11.00
N LEU A 198 16.89 -12.31 -12.13
CA LEU A 198 17.58 -11.12 -12.62
C LEU A 198 17.38 -9.93 -11.65
N MET A 199 16.17 -9.73 -11.12
CA MET A 199 15.89 -8.68 -10.14
C MET A 199 16.68 -8.88 -8.84
N VAL A 200 16.72 -10.09 -8.32
CA VAL A 200 17.48 -10.41 -7.09
C VAL A 200 18.98 -10.12 -7.29
N LYS A 201 19.55 -10.55 -8.42
CA LYS A 201 20.95 -10.27 -8.77
C LYS A 201 21.24 -8.79 -8.93
N ASN A 202 20.35 -8.08 -9.64
CA ASN A 202 20.48 -6.64 -9.86
C ASN A 202 20.43 -5.87 -8.52
N ARG A 203 19.43 -6.12 -7.67
CA ARG A 203 19.28 -5.48 -6.35
C ARG A 203 20.44 -5.81 -5.41
N THR A 204 20.92 -7.05 -5.41
CA THR A 204 22.10 -7.47 -4.65
C THR A 204 23.33 -6.70 -5.09
N ARG A 205 23.55 -6.55 -6.41
CA ARG A 205 24.67 -5.76 -6.95
C ARG A 205 24.57 -4.28 -6.58
N GLN A 206 23.39 -3.68 -6.65
CA GLN A 206 23.17 -2.30 -6.19
C GLN A 206 23.58 -2.13 -4.72
N ALA A 207 23.13 -3.05 -3.85
CA ALA A 207 23.46 -3.02 -2.43
C ALA A 207 24.98 -3.15 -2.20
N GLN A 208 25.63 -4.09 -2.87
CA GLN A 208 27.08 -4.29 -2.77
C GLN A 208 27.89 -3.06 -3.25
N MET A 209 27.45 -2.37 -4.30
CA MET A 209 28.10 -1.13 -4.78
C MET A 209 28.06 -0.01 -3.73
N LEU A 210 27.05 0.00 -2.86
CA LEU A 210 26.96 0.94 -1.73
C LEU A 210 27.58 0.41 -0.44
N GLY A 211 28.21 -0.79 -0.47
CA GLY A 211 28.90 -1.37 0.67
C GLY A 211 28.01 -2.15 1.64
N PHE A 212 26.77 -2.44 1.27
CA PHE A 212 25.89 -3.34 2.02
C PHE A 212 26.28 -4.80 1.79
N GLU A 213 26.10 -5.65 2.80
CA GLU A 213 26.31 -7.09 2.69
C GLU A 213 25.34 -7.75 1.70
N ASN A 214 24.07 -7.34 1.77
CA ASN A 214 22.99 -7.81 0.92
C ASN A 214 21.92 -6.72 0.75
N TYR A 215 20.85 -6.99 0.00
CA TYR A 215 19.84 -5.99 -0.29
C TYR A 215 18.91 -5.67 0.89
N ILE A 216 18.88 -6.46 1.97
CA ILE A 216 17.89 -6.29 3.05
C ILE A 216 17.98 -4.88 3.66
N ASP A 217 19.15 -4.47 4.13
CA ASP A 217 19.32 -3.17 4.78
C ASP A 217 19.08 -2.00 3.79
N MET A 218 19.55 -2.13 2.55
CA MET A 218 19.29 -1.15 1.51
C MET A 218 17.78 -1.07 1.18
N GLY A 219 17.09 -2.21 1.11
CA GLY A 219 15.65 -2.29 0.91
C GLY A 219 14.88 -1.61 2.04
N TYR A 220 15.30 -1.81 3.29
CA TYR A 220 14.73 -1.10 4.45
C TYR A 220 14.91 0.41 4.36
N PHE A 221 16.06 0.88 3.91
CA PHE A 221 16.29 2.31 3.70
C PHE A 221 15.44 2.88 2.56
N ARG A 222 15.30 2.15 1.45
CA ARG A 222 14.41 2.52 0.33
C ARG A 222 12.93 2.58 0.74
N MET A 223 12.51 1.73 1.70
CA MET A 223 11.19 1.77 2.29
C MET A 223 11.05 2.83 3.38
N ASN A 224 12.06 3.70 3.56
CA ASN A 224 12.08 4.74 4.59
C ASN A 224 11.81 4.21 6.01
N ARG A 225 12.31 3.02 6.37
CA ARG A 225 12.18 2.48 7.73
C ARG A 225 13.15 3.18 8.67
N ASN A 226 12.70 4.31 9.17
CA ASN A 226 13.53 5.26 9.91
C ASN A 226 13.57 5.03 11.43
N SER A 227 12.76 4.11 11.97
CA SER A 227 12.54 4.00 13.41
C SER A 227 12.41 2.58 13.96
N TYR A 228 12.59 1.57 13.12
CA TYR A 228 12.66 0.16 13.52
C TYR A 228 13.56 -0.63 12.55
N THR A 229 13.94 -1.83 12.92
CA THR A 229 14.95 -2.63 12.25
C THR A 229 14.42 -3.97 11.76
N LYS A 230 15.21 -4.69 10.94
CA LYS A 230 14.90 -6.06 10.51
C LYS A 230 14.80 -7.04 11.70
N GLU A 231 15.52 -6.76 12.79
CA GLU A 231 15.46 -7.56 14.03
C GLU A 231 14.12 -7.35 14.76
N ASP A 232 13.57 -6.14 14.74
CA ASP A 232 12.23 -5.87 15.29
C ASP A 232 11.15 -6.60 14.48
N VAL A 233 11.26 -6.58 13.15
CA VAL A 233 10.35 -7.32 12.26
C VAL A 233 10.52 -8.84 12.45
N GLN A 234 11.72 -9.33 12.70
CA GLN A 234 11.95 -10.75 13.02
C GLN A 234 11.20 -11.17 14.29
N LYS A 235 11.25 -10.35 15.36
CA LYS A 235 10.46 -10.60 16.58
C LYS A 235 8.96 -10.65 16.30
N LEU A 236 8.47 -9.76 15.42
CA LEU A 236 7.08 -9.77 15.00
C LEU A 236 6.74 -11.09 14.30
N ARG A 237 7.55 -11.52 13.32
CA ARG A 237 7.35 -12.79 12.60
C ARG A 237 7.20 -13.98 13.53
N GLU A 238 8.07 -14.09 14.54
CA GLU A 238 7.99 -15.17 15.53
C GLU A 238 6.71 -15.12 16.38
N GLN A 239 6.28 -13.93 16.79
CA GLN A 239 5.01 -13.77 17.49
C GLN A 239 3.81 -14.13 16.59
N ILE A 240 3.82 -13.76 15.31
CA ILE A 240 2.75 -14.13 14.37
C ILE A 240 2.70 -15.66 14.22
N LYS A 241 3.83 -16.34 13.97
CA LYS A 241 3.86 -17.80 13.84
C LYS A 241 3.32 -18.51 15.08
N THR A 242 3.72 -18.07 16.26
CA THR A 242 3.41 -18.78 17.50
C THR A 242 2.07 -18.43 18.12
N VAL A 243 1.57 -17.21 17.90
CA VAL A 243 0.37 -16.68 18.58
C VAL A 243 -0.77 -16.44 17.60
N PHE A 244 -0.51 -15.80 16.44
CA PHE A 244 -1.57 -15.37 15.53
C PHE A 244 -2.02 -16.51 14.57
N VAL A 245 -1.10 -17.32 14.07
CA VAL A 245 -1.42 -18.46 13.18
C VAL A 245 -2.41 -19.45 13.81
N PRO A 246 -2.34 -19.79 15.12
CA PRO A 246 -3.37 -20.58 15.78
C PRO A 246 -4.78 -19.94 15.75
N LEU A 247 -4.89 -18.62 15.87
CA LEU A 247 -6.17 -17.90 15.73
C LEU A 247 -6.73 -18.05 14.31
N ALA A 248 -5.91 -17.75 13.29
CA ALA A 248 -6.29 -17.91 11.88
C ALA A 248 -6.73 -19.35 11.57
N SER A 249 -6.04 -20.35 12.11
CA SER A 249 -6.39 -21.76 11.93
C SER A 249 -7.76 -22.09 12.53
N ARG A 250 -8.10 -21.56 13.72
CA ARG A 250 -9.44 -21.73 14.31
C ARG A 250 -10.50 -21.03 13.48
N MET A 251 -10.25 -19.81 13.01
CA MET A 251 -11.15 -19.08 12.13
C MET A 251 -11.48 -19.89 10.87
N HIS A 252 -10.46 -20.44 10.19
CA HIS A 252 -10.68 -21.28 9.00
C HIS A 252 -11.46 -22.55 9.30
N LYS A 253 -11.24 -23.17 10.44
CA LYS A 253 -12.05 -24.32 10.89
C LYS A 253 -13.52 -23.94 11.10
N ASN A 254 -13.79 -22.77 11.68
CA ASN A 254 -15.15 -22.25 11.83
C ASN A 254 -15.77 -21.94 10.46
N ARG A 255 -15.02 -21.35 9.53
CA ARG A 255 -15.45 -21.11 8.14
C ARG A 255 -15.75 -22.42 7.40
N GLN A 256 -14.93 -23.45 7.55
CA GLN A 256 -15.16 -24.78 7.00
C GLN A 256 -16.51 -25.35 7.45
N ALA A 257 -16.78 -25.28 8.76
CA ALA A 257 -18.04 -25.74 9.33
C ALA A 257 -19.24 -24.94 8.82
N ARG A 258 -19.11 -23.61 8.71
CA ARG A 258 -20.13 -22.70 8.18
C ARG A 258 -20.45 -23.00 6.71
N LEU A 259 -19.43 -23.25 5.89
CA LEU A 259 -19.59 -23.60 4.47
C LEU A 259 -20.09 -25.02 4.26
N GLY A 260 -20.07 -25.88 5.27
CA GLY A 260 -20.55 -27.27 5.19
C GLY A 260 -19.69 -28.14 4.27
N VAL A 261 -18.38 -27.83 4.13
CA VAL A 261 -17.48 -28.59 3.28
C VAL A 261 -16.61 -29.56 4.11
N ASP A 262 -16.20 -30.65 3.49
CA ASP A 262 -15.35 -31.68 4.09
C ASP A 262 -13.93 -31.19 4.43
N ALA A 263 -13.39 -30.33 3.56
CA ALA A 263 -12.14 -29.62 3.74
C ALA A 263 -12.18 -28.30 2.97
N LEU A 264 -11.57 -27.24 3.53
CA LEU A 264 -11.27 -26.03 2.79
C LEU A 264 -10.10 -26.29 1.84
N ARG A 265 -10.32 -26.05 0.56
CA ARG A 265 -9.31 -26.13 -0.48
C ARG A 265 -8.89 -24.73 -0.90
N TYR A 266 -7.76 -24.60 -1.60
CA TYR A 266 -7.30 -23.32 -2.13
C TYR A 266 -8.38 -22.49 -2.85
N TYR A 267 -9.31 -23.15 -3.54
CA TYR A 267 -10.42 -22.50 -4.24
C TYR A 267 -11.60 -22.11 -3.33
N ASP A 268 -11.60 -22.50 -2.06
CA ASP A 268 -12.63 -22.12 -1.08
C ASP A 268 -12.19 -20.93 -0.22
N MET A 269 -10.91 -20.52 -0.29
CA MET A 269 -10.35 -19.50 0.60
C MET A 269 -10.98 -18.11 0.44
N GLY A 270 -11.46 -17.77 -0.75
CA GLY A 270 -12.11 -16.49 -1.06
C GLY A 270 -13.63 -16.50 -0.90
N VAL A 271 -14.23 -17.50 -0.20
CA VAL A 271 -15.67 -17.59 0.03
C VAL A 271 -15.96 -17.73 1.52
N TYR A 272 -16.90 -16.94 2.01
CA TYR A 272 -17.20 -16.81 3.44
C TYR A 272 -18.55 -17.41 3.82
N PHE A 273 -19.55 -17.38 2.93
CA PHE A 273 -20.92 -17.80 3.21
C PHE A 273 -21.48 -18.74 2.14
N PRO A 274 -22.26 -19.79 2.55
CA PRO A 274 -22.84 -20.74 1.60
C PRO A 274 -23.87 -20.11 0.66
N GLN A 275 -24.55 -19.02 1.07
CA GLN A 275 -25.48 -18.25 0.26
C GLN A 275 -24.80 -17.19 -0.65
N GLY A 276 -23.48 -17.16 -0.69
CA GLY A 276 -22.66 -16.13 -1.34
C GLY A 276 -22.27 -15.02 -0.38
N ASP A 277 -21.16 -14.37 -0.69
CA ASP A 277 -20.65 -13.27 0.09
C ASP A 277 -21.52 -12.02 -0.05
N PRO A 278 -21.59 -11.12 0.94
CA PRO A 278 -22.36 -9.89 0.84
C PRO A 278 -21.83 -9.01 -0.29
N ALA A 279 -22.73 -8.49 -1.10
CA ALA A 279 -22.46 -7.49 -2.12
C ALA A 279 -23.18 -6.18 -1.76
N PRO A 280 -22.64 -5.01 -2.13
CA PRO A 280 -23.30 -3.75 -1.85
C PRO A 280 -24.63 -3.64 -2.61
N ILE A 281 -25.58 -2.94 -2.01
CA ILE A 281 -26.88 -2.64 -2.61
C ILE A 281 -26.82 -1.30 -3.35
N GLY A 282 -27.58 -1.19 -4.44
CA GLY A 282 -27.69 0.02 -5.22
C GLY A 282 -26.68 0.14 -6.36
N THR A 283 -26.72 1.29 -7.03
CA THR A 283 -25.81 1.65 -8.11
C THR A 283 -24.48 2.18 -7.54
N PRO A 284 -23.40 2.27 -8.34
CA PRO A 284 -22.17 2.91 -7.91
C PRO A 284 -22.36 4.34 -7.35
N GLU A 285 -23.27 5.11 -7.92
CA GLU A 285 -23.61 6.46 -7.44
C GLU A 285 -24.31 6.42 -6.07
N GLU A 286 -25.21 5.45 -5.85
CA GLU A 286 -25.88 5.25 -4.56
C GLU A 286 -24.92 4.77 -3.48
N ILE A 287 -23.92 3.94 -3.85
CA ILE A 287 -22.84 3.53 -2.94
C ILE A 287 -22.01 4.76 -2.52
N LEU A 288 -21.67 5.65 -3.45
CA LEU A 288 -20.92 6.88 -3.15
C LEU A 288 -21.75 7.83 -2.26
N GLU A 289 -23.07 7.95 -2.49
CA GLU A 289 -23.95 8.76 -1.64
C GLU A 289 -24.16 8.14 -0.24
N SER A 290 -24.14 6.81 -0.13
CA SER A 290 -24.11 6.11 1.16
C SER A 290 -22.82 6.43 1.91
N GLY A 291 -21.68 6.49 1.22
CA GLY A 291 -20.42 6.97 1.77
C GLY A 291 -20.52 8.42 2.27
N ARG A 292 -21.12 9.29 1.49
CA ARG A 292 -21.35 10.69 1.90
C ARG A 292 -22.17 10.78 3.18
N LYS A 293 -23.25 10.00 3.28
CA LYS A 293 -24.09 9.95 4.49
C LYS A 293 -23.29 9.46 5.68
N MET A 294 -22.53 8.37 5.54
CA MET A 294 -21.67 7.81 6.56
C MET A 294 -20.68 8.85 7.12
N TYR A 295 -19.91 9.48 6.24
CA TYR A 295 -18.92 10.50 6.65
C TYR A 295 -19.56 11.77 7.21
N THR A 296 -20.80 12.10 6.80
CA THR A 296 -21.56 13.22 7.37
C THR A 296 -21.98 12.95 8.83
N GLU A 297 -22.33 11.70 9.14
CA GLU A 297 -22.77 11.31 10.47
C GLU A 297 -21.60 10.95 11.40
N MET A 298 -20.42 10.63 10.86
CA MET A 298 -19.25 10.20 11.62
C MET A 298 -18.62 11.36 12.42
N SER A 299 -18.34 12.49 11.78
CA SER A 299 -17.87 13.72 12.43
C SER A 299 -18.03 14.95 11.53
N ASP A 300 -17.90 16.16 12.12
CA ASP A 300 -17.88 17.40 11.34
C ASP A 300 -16.70 17.44 10.36
N GLU A 301 -15.52 16.98 10.79
CA GLU A 301 -14.32 16.96 9.93
C GLU A 301 -14.46 16.01 8.75
N THR A 302 -15.01 14.81 8.97
CA THR A 302 -15.22 13.83 7.87
C THR A 302 -16.33 14.27 6.93
N ARG A 303 -17.38 14.93 7.42
CA ARG A 303 -18.41 15.56 6.59
C ARG A 303 -17.79 16.60 5.66
N ASP A 304 -17.02 17.53 6.22
CA ASP A 304 -16.41 18.62 5.46
C ASP A 304 -15.41 18.09 4.42
N PHE A 305 -14.63 17.07 4.79
CA PHE A 305 -13.74 16.34 3.90
C PHE A 305 -14.50 15.73 2.72
N PHE A 306 -15.49 14.88 2.99
CA PHE A 306 -16.16 14.13 1.93
C PHE A 306 -16.97 15.04 1.00
N ASN A 307 -17.63 16.08 1.54
CA ASN A 307 -18.30 17.08 0.73
C ASN A 307 -17.31 17.85 -0.17
N MET A 308 -16.14 18.22 0.36
CA MET A 308 -15.09 18.87 -0.42
C MET A 308 -14.63 17.97 -1.58
N MET A 309 -14.44 16.67 -1.33
CA MET A 309 -14.07 15.69 -2.37
C MET A 309 -15.14 15.61 -3.47
N MET A 310 -16.42 15.50 -3.11
CA MET A 310 -17.54 15.43 -4.05
C MET A 310 -17.71 16.72 -4.87
N GLU A 311 -17.69 17.87 -4.21
CA GLU A 311 -17.90 19.18 -4.85
C GLU A 311 -16.79 19.55 -5.83
N ASN A 312 -15.57 19.08 -5.57
CA ASN A 312 -14.39 19.36 -6.39
C ASN A 312 -14.04 18.24 -7.38
N GLU A 313 -14.93 17.26 -7.58
CA GLU A 313 -14.71 16.14 -8.54
C GLU A 313 -13.40 15.39 -8.26
N LEU A 314 -13.09 15.13 -6.98
CA LEU A 314 -11.86 14.47 -6.55
C LEU A 314 -12.00 12.94 -6.41
N PHE A 315 -13.11 12.39 -6.90
CA PHE A 315 -13.36 10.97 -7.06
C PHE A 315 -13.46 10.60 -8.54
N ASP A 316 -12.61 9.72 -9.02
CA ASP A 316 -12.80 8.98 -10.26
C ASP A 316 -12.89 7.48 -9.92
N VAL A 317 -14.07 7.06 -9.47
CA VAL A 317 -14.26 5.69 -8.94
C VAL A 317 -15.07 4.78 -9.87
N PHE A 318 -15.76 5.32 -10.89
CA PHE A 318 -16.61 4.52 -11.76
C PHE A 318 -15.80 3.80 -12.84
N GLY A 319 -16.00 2.48 -12.95
CA GLY A 319 -15.40 1.68 -14.01
C GLY A 319 -15.93 2.08 -15.39
N ARG A 320 -15.04 2.18 -16.37
CA ARG A 320 -15.39 2.47 -17.77
C ARG A 320 -14.36 1.89 -18.74
N LYS A 321 -14.73 1.83 -20.01
CA LYS A 321 -13.83 1.39 -21.08
C LYS A 321 -12.59 2.27 -21.13
N ASN A 322 -11.44 1.68 -21.39
CA ASN A 322 -10.13 2.32 -21.52
C ASN A 322 -9.59 2.97 -20.22
N LYS A 323 -10.25 2.81 -19.08
CA LYS A 323 -9.74 3.24 -17.78
C LYS A 323 -8.69 2.25 -17.28
N ALA A 324 -7.61 2.74 -16.68
CA ALA A 324 -6.59 1.89 -16.04
C ALA A 324 -7.20 1.05 -14.93
N THR A 325 -6.66 -0.15 -14.70
CA THR A 325 -7.08 -1.04 -13.61
C THR A 325 -6.46 -0.62 -12.28
N GLY A 326 -7.05 -1.09 -11.17
CA GLY A 326 -6.57 -0.80 -9.83
C GLY A 326 -7.28 0.38 -9.18
N GLY A 327 -6.75 0.82 -8.06
CA GLY A 327 -7.20 1.96 -7.28
C GLY A 327 -6.04 2.54 -6.49
N TYR A 328 -6.11 3.83 -6.19
CA TYR A 328 -5.13 4.55 -5.38
C TYR A 328 -5.67 5.88 -4.88
N MET A 329 -5.13 6.34 -3.76
CA MET A 329 -5.18 7.75 -3.35
C MET A 329 -3.89 8.45 -3.76
N THR A 330 -3.99 9.70 -4.20
CA THR A 330 -2.84 10.56 -4.48
C THR A 330 -3.14 12.00 -4.06
N GLU A 331 -2.13 12.86 -4.06
CA GLU A 331 -2.25 14.25 -3.63
C GLU A 331 -2.00 15.22 -4.79
N LEU A 332 -2.67 16.35 -4.73
CA LEU A 332 -2.47 17.52 -5.60
C LEU A 332 -1.94 18.68 -4.74
N PRO A 333 -0.62 18.73 -4.47
CA PRO A 333 -0.04 19.63 -3.47
C PRO A 333 -0.33 21.11 -3.67
N ASP A 334 -0.31 21.63 -4.91
CA ASP A 334 -0.62 23.04 -5.20
C ASP A 334 -2.04 23.44 -4.76
N TYR A 335 -2.94 22.47 -4.69
CA TYR A 335 -4.34 22.67 -4.30
C TYR A 335 -4.63 22.24 -2.86
N GLY A 336 -3.69 21.54 -2.22
CA GLY A 336 -3.84 21.02 -0.87
C GLY A 336 -5.01 20.03 -0.74
N VAL A 337 -5.23 19.18 -1.76
CA VAL A 337 -6.33 18.22 -1.80
C VAL A 337 -5.87 16.84 -2.24
N PRO A 338 -6.47 15.77 -1.68
CA PRO A 338 -6.31 14.40 -2.17
C PRO A 338 -7.19 14.14 -3.39
N PHE A 339 -6.88 13.06 -4.12
CA PHE A 339 -7.67 12.52 -5.22
C PHE A 339 -7.74 10.99 -5.10
N ILE A 340 -8.92 10.41 -5.34
CA ILE A 340 -9.14 8.96 -5.31
C ILE A 340 -9.50 8.47 -6.70
N PHE A 341 -8.72 7.50 -7.19
CA PHE A 341 -8.96 6.76 -8.41
C PHE A 341 -9.32 5.31 -8.07
N ALA A 342 -10.36 4.75 -8.68
CA ALA A 342 -10.76 3.35 -8.47
C ALA A 342 -11.63 2.82 -9.62
N ASN A 343 -12.12 1.59 -9.51
CA ASN A 343 -12.96 0.93 -10.50
C ASN A 343 -14.07 0.14 -9.82
N PHE A 344 -15.19 0.78 -9.51
CA PHE A 344 -16.36 0.12 -8.93
C PHE A 344 -16.91 -0.95 -9.87
N ASN A 345 -17.24 -2.11 -9.32
CA ASN A 345 -17.63 -3.30 -10.05
C ASN A 345 -18.80 -4.08 -9.42
N GLY A 346 -19.45 -3.55 -8.38
CA GLY A 346 -20.58 -4.15 -7.68
C GLY A 346 -20.19 -5.24 -6.65
N THR A 347 -18.93 -5.28 -6.24
CA THR A 347 -18.46 -6.17 -5.18
C THR A 347 -18.25 -5.40 -3.87
N SER A 348 -18.03 -6.12 -2.75
CA SER A 348 -17.66 -5.50 -1.47
C SER A 348 -16.43 -4.57 -1.60
N GLY A 349 -15.54 -4.83 -2.55
CA GLY A 349 -14.40 -3.99 -2.84
C GLY A 349 -14.72 -2.53 -3.18
N ASP A 350 -15.95 -2.22 -3.65
CA ASP A 350 -16.38 -0.84 -3.86
C ASP A 350 -16.54 -0.10 -2.52
N VAL A 351 -16.99 -0.80 -1.49
CA VAL A 351 -17.11 -0.25 -0.13
C VAL A 351 -15.73 -0.16 0.52
N ASP A 352 -14.86 -1.16 0.29
CA ASP A 352 -13.48 -1.13 0.76
C ASP A 352 -12.74 0.10 0.21
N VAL A 353 -12.97 0.48 -1.06
CA VAL A 353 -12.45 1.76 -1.62
C VAL A 353 -12.97 2.96 -0.83
N ILE A 354 -14.28 3.02 -0.53
CA ILE A 354 -14.86 4.16 0.21
C ILE A 354 -14.31 4.27 1.62
N THR A 355 -13.95 3.18 2.25
CA THR A 355 -13.44 3.18 3.61
C THR A 355 -11.92 3.28 3.64
N HIS A 356 -11.21 2.50 2.86
CA HIS A 356 -9.76 2.44 2.82
C HIS A 356 -9.13 3.69 2.18
N GLU A 357 -9.45 3.95 0.90
CA GLU A 357 -8.85 5.09 0.18
C GLU A 357 -9.27 6.43 0.78
N CYS A 358 -10.51 6.52 1.29
CA CYS A 358 -10.92 7.70 2.05
C CYS A 358 -10.20 7.83 3.39
N GLY A 359 -9.72 6.75 4.00
CA GLY A 359 -8.87 6.82 5.19
C GLY A 359 -7.55 7.55 4.90
N HIS A 360 -6.88 7.20 3.80
CA HIS A 360 -5.71 7.91 3.30
C HIS A 360 -6.02 9.36 2.94
N ALA A 361 -7.09 9.58 2.16
CA ALA A 361 -7.47 10.90 1.70
C ALA A 361 -7.89 11.83 2.87
N PHE A 362 -8.55 11.28 3.88
CA PHE A 362 -8.91 12.02 5.08
C PHE A 362 -7.68 12.43 5.89
N GLN A 363 -6.72 11.52 6.07
CA GLN A 363 -5.44 11.85 6.72
C GLN A 363 -4.72 12.96 5.95
N SER A 364 -4.61 12.87 4.62
CA SER A 364 -4.03 13.91 3.78
C SER A 364 -4.76 15.25 3.92
N TYR A 365 -6.11 15.24 3.90
CA TYR A 365 -6.93 16.44 4.13
C TYR A 365 -6.69 17.09 5.49
N VAL A 366 -6.47 16.27 6.53
CA VAL A 366 -6.17 16.78 7.88
C VAL A 366 -4.75 17.34 7.93
N SER A 367 -3.77 16.63 7.37
CA SER A 367 -2.35 17.00 7.41
C SER A 367 -2.00 18.20 6.52
N CYS A 368 -2.73 18.44 5.43
CA CYS A 368 -2.58 19.65 4.60
C CYS A 368 -2.82 20.96 5.38
N LYS A 369 -3.45 20.88 6.55
CA LYS A 369 -3.66 22.01 7.46
C LYS A 369 -2.48 22.24 8.41
N ASP A 370 -1.50 21.34 8.47
CA ASP A 370 -0.27 21.51 9.22
C ASP A 370 0.57 22.62 8.55
N PRO A 371 1.05 23.61 9.29
CA PRO A 371 1.94 24.63 8.75
C PRO A 371 3.31 24.10 8.31
N ILE A 372 3.65 22.85 8.70
CA ILE A 372 4.91 22.19 8.35
C ILE A 372 4.63 21.11 7.30
N ALA A 373 4.74 21.48 6.03
CA ALA A 373 4.48 20.58 4.89
C ALA A 373 5.33 19.29 4.91
N ASP A 374 6.53 19.33 5.52
CA ASP A 374 7.41 18.16 5.63
C ASP A 374 6.80 17.03 6.47
N HIS A 375 5.89 17.32 7.40
CA HIS A 375 5.21 16.29 8.18
C HIS A 375 4.33 15.37 7.31
N SER A 376 3.67 15.86 6.27
CA SER A 376 2.96 14.98 5.33
C SER A 376 3.89 14.34 4.30
N ARG A 377 4.93 15.06 3.87
CA ARG A 377 5.88 14.60 2.84
C ARG A 377 6.66 13.34 3.24
N TYR A 378 6.99 13.19 4.51
CA TYR A 378 7.79 12.08 5.04
C TYR A 378 6.97 11.06 5.84
N LEU A 379 5.65 11.03 5.66
CA LEU A 379 4.79 10.00 6.24
C LEU A 379 5.24 8.61 5.77
N THR A 380 5.53 7.72 6.71
CA THR A 380 5.95 6.34 6.39
C THR A 380 4.76 5.46 6.00
N MET A 381 5.02 4.43 5.19
CA MET A 381 3.95 3.61 4.62
C MET A 381 3.16 2.87 5.70
N GLU A 382 3.82 2.28 6.70
CA GLU A 382 3.13 1.63 7.82
C GLU A 382 2.22 2.59 8.59
N THR A 383 2.58 3.86 8.70
CA THR A 383 1.73 4.87 9.33
C THR A 383 0.56 5.26 8.41
N ALA A 384 0.82 5.44 7.13
CA ALA A 384 -0.23 5.74 6.15
C ALA A 384 -1.32 4.64 6.14
N GLU A 385 -0.90 3.37 6.17
CA GLU A 385 -1.84 2.23 6.18
C GLU A 385 -2.62 2.09 7.49
N ILE A 386 -2.12 2.62 8.62
CA ILE A 386 -2.95 2.67 9.84
C ILE A 386 -4.19 3.53 9.61
N HIS A 387 -4.05 4.64 8.88
CA HIS A 387 -5.18 5.54 8.64
C HIS A 387 -6.27 4.88 7.79
N SER A 388 -5.87 4.19 6.71
CA SER A 388 -6.80 3.49 5.82
C SER A 388 -7.48 2.31 6.51
N MET A 389 -6.70 1.37 7.05
CA MET A 389 -7.22 0.14 7.66
C MET A 389 -8.03 0.40 8.95
N SER A 390 -7.70 1.47 9.69
CA SER A 390 -8.50 1.85 10.85
C SER A 390 -9.84 2.47 10.46
N MET A 391 -9.87 3.28 9.37
CA MET A 391 -11.11 3.87 8.87
C MET A 391 -12.12 2.79 8.44
N GLU A 392 -11.66 1.68 7.90
CA GLU A 392 -12.51 0.52 7.56
C GLU A 392 -13.31 0.05 8.80
N PHE A 393 -12.68 -0.04 9.97
CA PHE A 393 -13.35 -0.40 11.21
C PHE A 393 -14.19 0.74 11.79
N PHE A 394 -13.74 1.99 11.73
CA PHE A 394 -14.54 3.13 12.16
C PHE A 394 -15.82 3.30 11.34
N ALA A 395 -15.85 2.81 10.09
CA ALA A 395 -17.04 2.80 9.23
C ALA A 395 -18.09 1.74 9.62
N GLU A 396 -17.75 0.74 10.42
CA GLU A 396 -18.65 -0.40 10.75
C GLU A 396 -20.04 0.00 11.29
N PRO A 397 -20.25 1.07 12.05
CA PRO A 397 -21.58 1.49 12.50
C PRO A 397 -22.57 1.84 11.37
N TRP A 398 -22.07 2.11 10.17
CA TRP A 398 -22.88 2.52 9.00
C TRP A 398 -22.94 1.48 7.89
N ILE A 399 -22.45 0.28 8.13
CA ILE A 399 -22.33 -0.76 7.08
C ILE A 399 -23.70 -1.17 6.50
N GLU A 400 -24.79 -1.07 7.26
CA GLU A 400 -26.14 -1.30 6.77
C GLU A 400 -26.54 -0.35 5.63
N LEU A 401 -25.94 0.83 5.51
CA LEU A 401 -26.16 1.72 4.36
C LEU A 401 -25.71 1.08 3.04
N PHE A 402 -24.72 0.20 3.09
CA PHE A 402 -24.15 -0.46 1.93
C PHE A 402 -24.67 -1.89 1.71
N PHE A 403 -24.92 -2.63 2.79
CA PHE A 403 -25.24 -4.07 2.70
C PHE A 403 -26.63 -4.44 3.23
N GLY A 404 -27.42 -3.45 3.71
CA GLY A 404 -28.76 -3.68 4.25
C GLY A 404 -28.76 -4.75 5.34
N GLU A 405 -29.65 -5.73 5.21
CA GLU A 405 -29.79 -6.85 6.17
C GLU A 405 -28.55 -7.76 6.25
N ARG A 406 -27.61 -7.64 5.32
CA ARG A 406 -26.36 -8.40 5.30
C ARG A 406 -25.15 -7.66 5.90
N GLY A 407 -25.40 -6.59 6.63
CA GLY A 407 -24.35 -5.82 7.31
C GLY A 407 -23.49 -6.66 8.26
N ASP A 408 -24.12 -7.55 9.06
CA ASP A 408 -23.38 -8.44 9.97
C ASP A 408 -22.55 -9.49 9.22
N ASP A 409 -23.03 -9.99 8.08
CA ASP A 409 -22.24 -10.88 7.22
C ASP A 409 -20.99 -10.14 6.71
N TYR A 410 -21.12 -8.88 6.29
CA TYR A 410 -19.97 -8.08 5.85
C TYR A 410 -18.97 -7.86 6.98
N ARG A 411 -19.41 -7.43 8.18
CA ARG A 411 -18.51 -7.25 9.34
C ARG A 411 -17.73 -8.51 9.66
N LYS A 412 -18.40 -9.69 9.58
CA LYS A 412 -17.76 -10.98 9.80
C LYS A 412 -16.76 -11.31 8.69
N MET A 413 -17.13 -11.11 7.43
CA MET A 413 -16.25 -11.33 6.28
C MET A 413 -15.01 -10.44 6.35
N HIS A 414 -15.19 -9.15 6.59
CA HIS A 414 -14.12 -8.17 6.69
C HIS A 414 -13.14 -8.49 7.83
N LEU A 415 -13.66 -8.85 9.02
CA LEU A 415 -12.82 -9.27 10.14
C LEU A 415 -12.04 -10.54 9.83
N GLU A 416 -12.67 -11.54 9.22
CA GLU A 416 -12.02 -12.80 8.85
C GLU A 416 -10.96 -12.59 7.75
N ASP A 417 -11.20 -11.68 6.80
CA ASP A 417 -10.23 -11.32 5.75
C ASP A 417 -9.01 -10.60 6.35
N ALA A 418 -9.23 -9.64 7.24
CA ALA A 418 -8.18 -8.95 7.97
C ALA A 418 -7.33 -9.91 8.83
N ILE A 419 -7.95 -10.94 9.45
CA ILE A 419 -7.23 -11.98 10.20
C ILE A 419 -6.43 -12.87 9.26
N ASP A 420 -6.98 -13.31 8.11
CA ASP A 420 -6.30 -14.17 7.13
C ASP A 420 -5.10 -13.47 6.49
N PHE A 421 -5.18 -12.15 6.35
CA PHE A 421 -4.12 -11.33 5.78
C PHE A 421 -2.83 -11.34 6.62
N ILE A 422 -2.90 -11.34 7.96
CA ILE A 422 -1.72 -11.21 8.84
C ILE A 422 -0.69 -12.32 8.62
N PRO A 423 -1.03 -13.62 8.63
CA PRO A 423 -0.06 -14.68 8.33
C PRO A 423 0.50 -14.57 6.91
N TYR A 424 -0.33 -14.25 5.92
CA TYR A 424 0.10 -14.14 4.53
C TYR A 424 1.06 -12.97 4.31
N GLY A 425 0.72 -11.78 4.79
CA GLY A 425 1.57 -10.59 4.66
C GLY A 425 2.92 -10.76 5.35
N THR A 426 2.92 -11.39 6.53
CA THR A 426 4.14 -11.71 7.28
C THR A 426 5.01 -12.74 6.56
N MET A 427 4.39 -13.76 5.96
CA MET A 427 5.07 -14.77 5.14
C MET A 427 5.75 -14.16 3.90
N VAL A 428 5.08 -13.22 3.23
CA VAL A 428 5.65 -12.48 2.08
C VAL A 428 6.93 -11.74 2.48
N ASP A 429 6.95 -11.13 3.67
CA ASP A 429 8.14 -10.44 4.19
C ASP A 429 9.28 -11.44 4.50
N GLU A 430 8.99 -12.53 5.22
CA GLU A 430 10.01 -13.53 5.56
C GLU A 430 10.59 -14.19 4.30
N PHE A 431 9.78 -14.46 3.30
CA PHE A 431 10.24 -14.97 2.02
C PHE A 431 11.31 -14.06 1.39
N GLN A 432 11.08 -12.75 1.39
CA GLN A 432 12.03 -11.79 0.83
C GLN A 432 13.33 -11.73 1.67
N HIS A 433 13.24 -11.85 2.99
CA HIS A 433 14.44 -11.96 3.84
C HIS A 433 15.27 -13.21 3.52
N ILE A 434 14.61 -14.36 3.29
CA ILE A 434 15.29 -15.59 2.89
C ILE A 434 15.97 -15.40 1.53
N VAL A 435 15.27 -14.83 0.54
CA VAL A 435 15.80 -14.68 -0.82
C VAL A 435 16.94 -13.66 -0.87
N TYR A 436 16.78 -12.47 -0.29
CA TYR A 436 17.83 -11.44 -0.33
C TYR A 436 18.98 -11.71 0.64
N GLY A 437 18.75 -12.51 1.69
CA GLY A 437 19.81 -13.03 2.55
C GLY A 437 20.63 -14.15 1.90
N ASN A 438 20.08 -14.81 0.87
CA ASN A 438 20.70 -15.90 0.13
C ASN A 438 20.49 -15.70 -1.39
N PRO A 439 21.09 -14.68 -2.01
CA PRO A 439 20.79 -14.28 -3.39
C PRO A 439 21.15 -15.34 -4.44
N GLU A 440 21.99 -16.32 -4.08
CA GLU A 440 22.40 -17.43 -4.94
C GLU A 440 21.39 -18.59 -5.00
N LEU A 441 20.28 -18.52 -4.25
CA LEU A 441 19.21 -19.51 -4.33
C LEU A 441 18.71 -19.63 -5.77
N THR A 442 18.62 -20.86 -6.24
CA THR A 442 17.97 -21.14 -7.54
C THR A 442 16.47 -20.86 -7.49
N PRO A 443 15.81 -20.66 -8.62
CA PRO A 443 14.36 -20.50 -8.66
C PRO A 443 13.61 -21.63 -7.94
N LYS A 444 14.07 -22.89 -8.09
CA LYS A 444 13.48 -24.03 -7.38
C LYS A 444 13.63 -23.91 -5.87
N GLU A 445 14.80 -23.56 -5.37
CA GLU A 445 15.04 -23.39 -3.92
C GLU A 445 14.21 -22.25 -3.34
N ARG A 446 13.96 -21.19 -4.10
CA ARG A 446 13.03 -20.12 -3.71
C ARG A 446 11.59 -20.64 -3.60
N ARG A 447 11.12 -21.45 -4.56
CA ARG A 447 9.80 -22.10 -4.47
C ARG A 447 9.72 -23.07 -3.29
N ASP A 448 10.77 -23.84 -3.04
CA ASP A 448 10.84 -24.74 -1.86
C ASP A 448 10.82 -23.94 -0.54
N ALA A 449 11.46 -22.76 -0.50
CA ALA A 449 11.39 -21.85 0.65
C ALA A 449 9.96 -21.32 0.86
N TRP A 450 9.27 -20.92 -0.21
CA TRP A 450 7.87 -20.51 -0.12
C TRP A 450 6.98 -21.62 0.44
N ASN A 451 7.11 -22.85 -0.05
CA ASN A 451 6.31 -23.98 0.44
C ASN A 451 6.55 -24.28 1.93
N ARG A 452 7.77 -24.12 2.43
CA ARG A 452 8.04 -24.26 3.88
C ARG A 452 7.31 -23.18 4.67
N LEU A 453 7.37 -21.93 4.20
CA LEU A 453 6.69 -20.83 4.85
C LEU A 453 5.16 -20.98 4.80
N GLU A 454 4.58 -21.48 3.69
CA GLU A 454 3.14 -21.81 3.64
C GLU A 454 2.73 -22.76 4.77
N GLN A 455 3.53 -23.77 5.05
CA GLN A 455 3.23 -24.72 6.13
C GLN A 455 3.37 -24.09 7.53
N GLU A 456 4.26 -23.12 7.71
CA GLU A 456 4.46 -22.43 8.98
C GLU A 456 3.39 -21.37 9.25
N TYR A 457 3.04 -20.56 8.23
CA TYR A 457 2.15 -19.43 8.38
C TYR A 457 0.68 -19.74 8.05
N ARG A 458 0.45 -20.68 7.12
CA ARG A 458 -0.89 -21.02 6.62
C ARG A 458 -1.14 -22.53 6.61
N PRO A 459 -0.96 -23.22 7.75
CA PRO A 459 -1.12 -24.69 7.84
C PRO A 459 -2.54 -25.17 7.51
N TYR A 460 -3.51 -24.26 7.42
CA TYR A 460 -4.89 -24.49 7.02
C TYR A 460 -5.09 -24.46 5.50
N MET A 461 -4.10 -24.04 4.73
CA MET A 461 -4.17 -23.97 3.28
C MET A 461 -3.95 -25.36 2.68
N ASP A 462 -4.95 -25.90 2.00
CA ASP A 462 -4.85 -27.15 1.25
C ASP A 462 -4.75 -26.85 -0.26
N SER A 463 -3.55 -26.94 -0.78
CA SER A 463 -3.22 -26.71 -2.19
C SER A 463 -3.35 -27.96 -3.07
N THR A 464 -3.79 -29.09 -2.50
CA THR A 464 -3.86 -30.37 -3.21
C THR A 464 -4.60 -30.27 -4.54
N GLY A 465 -3.91 -30.64 -5.62
CA GLY A 465 -4.43 -30.64 -6.98
C GLY A 465 -4.26 -29.31 -7.71
N CYS A 466 -3.56 -28.32 -7.13
CA CYS A 466 -3.11 -27.10 -7.81
C CYS A 466 -1.59 -27.14 -7.97
N ARG A 467 -1.12 -27.57 -9.13
CA ARG A 467 0.32 -27.75 -9.40
C ARG A 467 1.13 -26.48 -9.14
N PHE A 468 0.63 -25.33 -9.57
CA PHE A 468 1.25 -24.02 -9.33
C PHE A 468 1.53 -23.76 -7.84
N MET A 469 0.57 -24.08 -6.96
CA MET A 469 0.74 -23.94 -5.51
C MET A 469 1.61 -25.04 -4.92
N GLU A 470 1.38 -26.31 -5.31
CA GLU A 470 2.16 -27.46 -4.83
C GLU A 470 3.66 -27.33 -5.14
N GLU A 471 4.00 -26.72 -6.28
CA GLU A 471 5.38 -26.42 -6.68
C GLU A 471 5.93 -25.11 -6.06
N GLY A 472 5.15 -24.42 -5.19
CA GLY A 472 5.59 -23.22 -4.48
C GLY A 472 5.62 -21.96 -5.35
N GLY A 473 4.82 -21.91 -6.41
CA GLY A 473 4.78 -20.77 -7.34
C GLY A 473 3.89 -19.61 -6.89
N TYR A 474 3.05 -19.79 -5.86
CA TYR A 474 1.96 -18.86 -5.52
C TYR A 474 2.40 -17.41 -5.28
N TRP A 475 3.63 -17.15 -4.82
CA TRP A 475 4.20 -15.81 -4.65
C TRP A 475 4.38 -15.04 -5.96
N GLN A 476 4.51 -15.72 -7.10
CA GLN A 476 4.77 -15.10 -8.40
C GLN A 476 3.63 -14.20 -8.89
N ARG A 477 2.44 -14.36 -8.34
CA ARG A 477 1.28 -13.48 -8.58
C ARG A 477 1.33 -12.17 -7.78
N GLN A 478 2.24 -12.06 -6.80
CA GLN A 478 2.30 -10.93 -5.86
C GLN A 478 3.20 -9.83 -6.40
N HIS A 479 2.61 -8.80 -7.00
CA HIS A 479 3.32 -7.67 -7.60
C HIS A 479 4.36 -7.05 -6.68
N HIS A 480 4.03 -6.84 -5.41
CA HIS A 480 4.91 -6.19 -4.43
C HIS A 480 6.26 -6.91 -4.27
N ILE A 481 6.32 -8.24 -4.44
CA ILE A 481 7.58 -8.99 -4.38
C ILE A 481 8.52 -8.56 -5.52
N PHE A 482 7.96 -8.28 -6.70
CA PHE A 482 8.71 -7.86 -7.88
C PHE A 482 8.99 -6.35 -7.87
N GLU A 483 7.98 -5.53 -7.58
CA GLU A 483 7.99 -4.09 -7.84
C GLU A 483 8.36 -3.25 -6.60
N MET A 484 7.97 -3.68 -5.40
CA MET A 484 8.17 -2.95 -4.14
C MET A 484 8.61 -3.90 -3.01
N PRO A 485 9.86 -4.39 -3.06
CA PRO A 485 10.35 -5.35 -2.07
C PRO A 485 10.31 -4.79 -0.65
N PHE A 486 9.91 -5.65 0.28
CA PHE A 486 9.72 -5.37 1.71
C PHE A 486 8.52 -4.48 2.06
N TYR A 487 7.68 -4.03 1.12
CA TYR A 487 6.53 -3.20 1.44
C TYR A 487 5.45 -3.95 2.24
N TYR A 488 5.26 -5.24 1.99
CA TYR A 488 4.08 -5.99 2.44
C TYR A 488 3.94 -6.06 3.97
N ILE A 489 5.02 -5.97 4.72
CA ILE A 489 5.00 -5.96 6.20
C ILE A 489 4.39 -4.66 6.76
N ASP A 490 4.42 -3.57 6.01
CA ASP A 490 3.85 -2.29 6.44
C ASP A 490 2.31 -2.41 6.61
N TYR A 491 1.65 -3.15 5.71
CA TYR A 491 0.23 -3.52 5.88
C TYR A 491 -0.01 -4.36 7.14
N VAL A 492 0.88 -5.29 7.47
CA VAL A 492 0.75 -6.13 8.67
C VAL A 492 0.86 -5.29 9.94
N LEU A 493 1.86 -4.39 10.00
CA LEU A 493 2.04 -3.45 11.12
C LEU A 493 0.81 -2.56 11.28
N ALA A 494 0.29 -2.05 10.20
CA ALA A 494 -0.89 -1.20 10.17
C ALA A 494 -2.16 -1.95 10.59
N GLN A 495 -2.40 -3.16 10.07
CA GLN A 495 -3.56 -3.96 10.42
C GLN A 495 -3.58 -4.34 11.90
N LEU A 496 -2.42 -4.62 12.49
CA LEU A 496 -2.29 -4.87 13.92
C LEU A 496 -2.61 -3.62 14.77
N CYS A 497 -2.30 -2.43 14.27
CA CYS A 497 -2.72 -1.17 14.88
C CYS A 497 -4.23 -0.94 14.71
N ALA A 498 -4.78 -1.21 13.53
CA ALA A 498 -6.21 -1.11 13.24
C ALA A 498 -7.04 -2.07 14.14
N PHE A 499 -6.57 -3.28 14.39
CA PHE A 499 -7.19 -4.18 15.38
C PHE A 499 -7.18 -3.59 16.80
N GLN A 500 -6.12 -2.89 17.20
CA GLN A 500 -6.10 -2.21 18.50
C GLN A 500 -7.13 -1.08 18.55
N PHE A 501 -7.29 -0.29 17.47
CA PHE A 501 -8.37 0.70 17.38
C PHE A 501 -9.76 0.03 17.43
N LYS A 502 -9.99 -1.05 16.66
CA LYS A 502 -11.24 -1.81 16.71
C LYS A 502 -11.60 -2.27 18.12
N ILE A 503 -10.65 -2.85 18.84
CA ILE A 503 -10.84 -3.31 20.23
C ILE A 503 -11.16 -2.14 21.16
N ARG A 504 -10.58 -0.97 20.92
CA ARG A 504 -10.79 0.23 21.75
C ARG A 504 -12.12 0.91 21.44
N MET A 505 -12.49 1.05 20.17
CA MET A 505 -13.74 1.67 19.76
C MET A 505 -14.98 0.93 20.26
N GLU A 506 -14.90 -0.39 20.43
CA GLU A 506 -15.98 -1.18 21.03
C GLU A 506 -16.17 -0.92 22.53
N LYS A 507 -15.13 -0.43 23.20
CA LYS A 507 -15.18 -0.06 24.63
C LYS A 507 -15.56 1.40 24.82
N ASP A 508 -14.99 2.28 24.00
CA ASP A 508 -15.21 3.72 24.02
C ASP A 508 -14.88 4.28 22.61
N HIS A 509 -15.92 4.39 21.80
CA HIS A 509 -15.80 4.84 20.41
C HIS A 509 -15.22 6.26 20.32
N ASP A 510 -15.71 7.17 21.15
CA ASP A 510 -15.32 8.58 21.08
C ASP A 510 -13.86 8.79 21.48
N ALA A 511 -13.39 8.07 22.49
CA ALA A 511 -11.97 8.10 22.88
C ALA A 511 -11.07 7.49 21.79
N ALA A 512 -11.49 6.38 21.17
CA ALA A 512 -10.73 5.79 20.07
C ALA A 512 -10.68 6.71 18.85
N TRP A 513 -11.80 7.36 18.51
CA TRP A 513 -11.87 8.34 17.43
C TRP A 513 -10.98 9.55 17.70
N ALA A 514 -11.00 10.09 18.92
CA ALA A 514 -10.14 11.22 19.30
C ALA A 514 -8.64 10.87 19.14
N ASP A 515 -8.24 9.65 19.50
CA ASP A 515 -6.86 9.18 19.32
C ASP A 515 -6.51 8.94 17.84
N TYR A 516 -7.45 8.42 17.04
CA TYR A 516 -7.28 8.32 15.59
C TYR A 516 -7.11 9.70 14.94
N MET A 517 -7.95 10.67 15.29
CA MET A 517 -7.83 12.06 14.84
C MET A 517 -6.51 12.71 15.26
N LYS A 518 -6.02 12.38 16.46
CA LYS A 518 -4.70 12.80 16.91
C LYS A 518 -3.60 12.20 16.02
N LEU A 519 -3.69 10.91 15.66
CA LEU A 519 -2.73 10.26 14.77
C LEU A 519 -2.72 10.93 13.39
N CYS A 520 -3.89 11.23 12.81
CA CYS A 520 -4.00 11.97 11.54
C CYS A 520 -3.28 13.33 11.58
N ARG A 521 -3.39 14.06 12.71
CA ARG A 521 -2.74 15.37 12.90
C ARG A 521 -1.24 15.26 13.15
N LEU A 522 -0.79 14.18 13.78
CA LEU A 522 0.66 13.94 14.00
C LEU A 522 1.39 13.76 12.67
N SER A 523 0.77 13.09 11.70
CA SER A 523 1.39 12.79 10.40
C SER A 523 2.81 12.21 10.58
N ALA A 524 3.88 12.83 10.07
CA ALA A 524 5.27 12.44 10.31
C ALA A 524 6.02 13.45 11.22
N SER A 525 5.34 14.09 12.16
CA SER A 525 5.98 14.99 13.13
C SER A 525 6.87 14.25 14.15
N ASP A 526 6.66 12.93 14.32
CA ASP A 526 7.45 12.07 15.19
C ASP A 526 7.61 10.67 14.56
N PHE A 527 8.48 9.86 15.13
CA PHE A 527 8.74 8.50 14.68
C PHE A 527 7.59 7.54 15.01
N TYR A 528 7.35 6.56 14.14
CA TYR A 528 6.27 5.58 14.24
C TYR A 528 6.06 5.00 15.65
N PRO A 529 7.07 4.48 16.39
CA PRO A 529 6.83 3.94 17.72
C PRO A 529 6.41 5.00 18.74
N SER A 530 6.89 6.22 18.59
CA SER A 530 6.55 7.35 19.44
C SER A 530 5.12 7.83 19.18
N MET A 531 4.72 7.94 17.91
CA MET A 531 3.35 8.32 17.54
C MET A 531 2.32 7.32 18.05
N LEU A 532 2.57 6.01 17.90
CA LEU A 532 1.69 4.97 18.44
C LEU A 532 1.48 5.13 19.96
N LYS A 533 2.56 5.35 20.69
CA LYS A 533 2.50 5.58 22.14
C LYS A 533 1.67 6.82 22.49
N GLN A 534 1.80 7.89 21.72
CA GLN A 534 1.05 9.15 21.94
C GLN A 534 -0.46 8.99 21.76
N VAL A 535 -0.90 8.02 20.96
CA VAL A 535 -2.31 7.69 20.73
C VAL A 535 -2.75 6.42 21.45
N GLY A 536 -1.96 5.96 22.44
CA GLY A 536 -2.32 4.83 23.30
C GLY A 536 -2.29 3.47 22.61
N LEU A 537 -1.60 3.33 21.48
CA LEU A 537 -1.36 2.05 20.82
C LEU A 537 -0.03 1.44 21.28
N THR A 538 0.02 0.11 21.28
CA THR A 538 1.24 -0.64 21.53
C THR A 538 1.90 -0.96 20.19
N VAL A 539 3.20 -0.74 20.09
CA VAL A 539 3.98 -1.08 18.88
C VAL A 539 3.90 -2.58 18.62
N PRO A 540 3.52 -3.03 17.42
CA PRO A 540 3.22 -4.45 17.13
C PRO A 540 4.33 -5.45 17.44
N PHE A 541 5.61 -5.08 17.29
CA PHE A 541 6.76 -5.96 17.60
C PHE A 541 7.14 -5.98 19.09
N THR A 542 6.38 -5.27 19.97
CA THR A 542 6.55 -5.35 21.42
C THR A 542 6.03 -6.69 21.95
N ASP A 543 6.78 -7.31 22.84
CA ASP A 543 6.41 -8.57 23.47
C ASP A 543 5.02 -8.51 24.11
N GLY A 544 4.19 -9.50 23.79
CA GLY A 544 2.80 -9.62 24.30
C GLY A 544 1.78 -8.72 23.62
N CYS A 545 2.16 -7.86 22.65
CA CYS A 545 1.19 -7.06 21.89
C CYS A 545 0.26 -7.99 21.09
N ILE A 546 0.81 -8.93 20.34
CA ILE A 546 0.05 -9.86 19.50
C ILE A 546 -0.88 -10.73 20.34
N GLN A 547 -0.43 -11.21 21.52
CA GLN A 547 -1.27 -12.00 22.41
C GLN A 547 -2.51 -11.23 22.86
N LYS A 548 -2.37 -9.97 23.23
CA LYS A 548 -3.52 -9.13 23.64
C LYS A 548 -4.53 -8.93 22.50
N ILE A 549 -4.05 -8.74 21.28
CA ILE A 549 -4.92 -8.63 20.09
C ILE A 549 -5.67 -9.95 19.88
N VAL A 550 -4.94 -11.07 19.88
CA VAL A 550 -5.51 -12.41 19.67
C VAL A 550 -6.54 -12.75 20.73
N ASP A 551 -6.29 -12.46 22.01
CA ASP A 551 -7.24 -12.74 23.12
C ASP A 551 -8.59 -12.00 22.92
N GLU A 552 -8.58 -10.82 22.31
CA GLU A 552 -9.83 -10.06 22.05
C GLU A 552 -10.49 -10.51 20.72
N LEU A 553 -9.73 -10.80 19.68
CA LEU A 553 -10.27 -11.28 18.41
C LEU A 553 -10.89 -12.68 18.54
N ASP A 554 -10.27 -13.56 19.34
CA ASP A 554 -10.78 -14.93 19.55
C ASP A 554 -12.19 -14.95 20.15
N LYS A 555 -12.52 -13.98 21.01
CA LYS A 555 -13.89 -13.82 21.57
C LYS A 555 -14.94 -13.54 20.48
N LYS A 556 -14.53 -13.02 19.31
CA LYS A 556 -15.42 -12.63 18.22
C LYS A 556 -15.61 -13.74 17.18
N LEU A 557 -14.74 -14.72 17.18
CA LEU A 557 -14.78 -15.85 16.25
C LEU A 557 -15.70 -17.00 16.73
N GLY A 558 -16.18 -16.91 17.97
CA GLY A 558 -16.99 -17.92 18.65
C GLY A 558 -18.34 -18.21 18.06
#